data_b047d40e3f6ef726708ed0cba79a27c4
#
_entry.id   b047d40e3f6ef726708ed0cba79a27c4
#
_cell.length_a   1.000
_cell.length_b   1.000
_cell.length_c   1.000
_cell.angle_alpha   90.00
_cell.angle_beta   90.00
_cell.angle_gamma   90.00
#
_symmetry.space_group_name_H-M   'P 1'
#
loop_
_entity.id
_entity.type
_entity.pdbx_description
1 polymer ?
#
loop_
_entity_poly.entity_id
_entity_poly.type
_entity_poly.pdbx_seq_one_letter_code
_entity_poly.pdbx_strand_id
1 'polypeptide(L)'
;MLNLYSEEINLRTIGMNVYYLLRKNLKETLIAQRQDLTYQSILVRSQLSEEYRCEYQREISRLLALGRFTVYPSQEDMTVEVESGFDDSLRLPYVIHKGKHLYFPRKYSVAQAVVAYKGYICGDRLLGKGEDFAPHQYQSKDFQVHDGDVVVDVGCAEALFSLDVIEQASKVYLIERDGIWKTPLLATLAPYKDKAVFVQKLVSDKDSRTTVSLPSLLKCESSSPLFIKMDIEGYEPKVVRTLLPLLREREGITLSCCTYHNNEDAATLEQLFQQVGYRYEFSKGYMLFARYDQPAAPYFRHGVIRASNVTHS
;
A
#
# COMPACT_ATOMS: atom_id res chain seq x y z
N MET A 1 -32.37 -25.85 33.80
CA MET A 1 -31.92 -24.45 33.67
C MET A 1 -30.59 -24.27 32.93
N LEU A 2 -29.84 -25.31 32.62
CA LEU A 2 -28.54 -25.21 31.91
C LEU A 2 -28.63 -25.24 30.37
N ASN A 3 -29.77 -25.61 29.79
CA ASN A 3 -29.93 -25.73 28.33
C ASN A 3 -30.39 -24.45 27.63
N LEU A 4 -30.99 -23.50 28.34
CA LEU A 4 -31.48 -22.25 27.72
C LEU A 4 -30.37 -21.21 27.49
N TYR A 5 -29.31 -21.22 28.32
CA TYR A 5 -28.17 -20.30 28.13
C TYR A 5 -27.27 -20.67 26.95
N SER A 6 -27.17 -21.94 26.59
CA SER A 6 -26.36 -22.37 25.45
C SER A 6 -27.05 -22.07 24.10
N GLU A 7 -28.38 -22.09 24.05
CA GLU A 7 -29.15 -21.76 22.84
C GLU A 7 -29.20 -20.23 22.59
N GLU A 8 -29.34 -19.40 23.65
CA GLU A 8 -29.31 -17.93 23.49
C GLU A 8 -27.94 -17.42 23.06
N ILE A 9 -26.84 -18.00 23.55
CA ILE A 9 -25.49 -17.65 23.10
C ILE A 9 -25.29 -18.03 21.63
N ASN A 10 -25.80 -19.18 21.20
CA ASN A 10 -25.69 -19.65 19.82
C ASN A 10 -26.51 -18.79 18.85
N LEU A 11 -27.72 -18.39 19.20
CA LEU A 11 -28.57 -17.53 18.38
C LEU A 11 -28.02 -16.10 18.25
N ARG A 12 -27.45 -15.52 19.31
CA ARG A 12 -26.76 -14.22 19.26
C ARG A 12 -25.50 -14.27 18.40
N THR A 13 -24.71 -15.33 18.50
CA THR A 13 -23.49 -15.53 17.72
C THR A 13 -23.84 -15.76 16.23
N ILE A 14 -24.90 -16.53 15.93
CA ILE A 14 -25.41 -16.73 14.57
C ILE A 14 -25.96 -15.40 14.02
N GLY A 15 -26.74 -14.64 14.78
CA GLY A 15 -27.25 -13.32 14.38
C GLY A 15 -26.13 -12.33 14.09
N MET A 16 -25.10 -12.28 14.92
CA MET A 16 -23.90 -11.43 14.68
C MET A 16 -23.14 -11.87 13.43
N ASN A 17 -22.95 -13.17 13.20
CA ASN A 17 -22.29 -13.66 12.00
C ASN A 17 -23.09 -13.35 10.72
N VAL A 18 -24.41 -13.53 10.74
CA VAL A 18 -25.31 -13.16 9.63
C VAL A 18 -25.27 -11.66 9.38
N TYR A 19 -25.33 -10.83 10.42
CA TYR A 19 -25.22 -9.37 10.29
C TYR A 19 -23.87 -8.96 9.68
N TYR A 20 -22.78 -9.59 10.12
CA TYR A 20 -21.42 -9.31 9.59
C TYR A 20 -21.31 -9.70 8.11
N LEU A 21 -21.85 -10.86 7.71
CA LEU A 21 -21.91 -11.34 6.32
C LEU A 21 -22.76 -10.41 5.43
N LEU A 22 -23.93 -10.01 5.90
CA LEU A 22 -24.80 -9.08 5.16
C LEU A 22 -24.13 -7.71 4.98
N ARG A 23 -23.48 -7.19 6.03
CA ARG A 23 -22.75 -5.92 5.95
C ARG A 23 -21.54 -5.99 5.02
N LYS A 24 -20.84 -7.13 5.02
CA LYS A 24 -19.71 -7.37 4.10
C LYS A 24 -20.21 -7.43 2.65
N ASN A 25 -21.25 -8.23 2.38
CA ASN A 25 -21.83 -8.36 1.03
C ASN A 25 -22.36 -7.02 0.51
N LEU A 26 -23.03 -6.24 1.36
CA LEU A 26 -23.50 -4.90 0.98
C LEU A 26 -22.34 -3.97 0.63
N LYS A 27 -21.25 -4.00 1.41
CA LYS A 27 -20.05 -3.21 1.13
C LYS A 27 -19.40 -3.61 -0.19
N GLU A 28 -19.26 -4.90 -0.46
CA GLU A 28 -18.70 -5.42 -1.71
C GLU A 28 -19.57 -5.05 -2.92
N THR A 29 -20.89 -5.13 -2.78
CA THR A 29 -21.86 -4.70 -3.82
C THR A 29 -21.74 -3.20 -4.11
N LEU A 30 -21.63 -2.36 -3.07
CA LEU A 30 -21.46 -0.91 -3.25
C LEU A 30 -20.13 -0.56 -3.94
N ILE A 31 -19.06 -1.29 -3.60
CA ILE A 31 -17.77 -1.10 -4.27
C ILE A 31 -17.89 -1.49 -5.75
N ALA A 32 -18.49 -2.63 -6.06
CA ALA A 32 -18.67 -3.08 -7.44
C ALA A 32 -19.51 -2.08 -8.26
N GLN A 33 -20.60 -1.54 -7.70
CA GLN A 33 -21.40 -0.51 -8.35
C GLN A 33 -20.60 0.78 -8.60
N ARG A 34 -19.77 1.22 -7.67
CA ARG A 34 -18.90 2.39 -7.85
C ARG A 34 -17.87 2.16 -8.96
N GLN A 35 -17.30 0.98 -9.02
CA GLN A 35 -16.34 0.60 -10.07
C GLN A 35 -17.00 0.62 -11.44
N ASP A 36 -18.21 0.08 -11.57
CA ASP A 36 -18.96 0.10 -12.82
C ASP A 36 -19.33 1.52 -13.24
N LEU A 37 -19.84 2.34 -12.33
CA LEU A 37 -20.12 3.76 -12.57
C LEU A 37 -18.87 4.54 -13.02
N THR A 38 -17.73 4.27 -12.39
CA THR A 38 -16.45 4.89 -12.77
C THR A 38 -16.06 4.50 -14.18
N TYR A 39 -16.13 3.21 -14.51
CA TYR A 39 -15.86 2.70 -15.85
C TYR A 39 -16.74 3.35 -16.92
N GLN A 40 -18.07 3.36 -16.72
CA GLN A 40 -19.01 3.98 -17.65
C GLN A 40 -18.76 5.49 -17.80
N SER A 41 -18.49 6.19 -16.70
CA SER A 41 -18.19 7.63 -16.72
C SER A 41 -16.95 7.96 -17.53
N ILE A 42 -15.90 7.14 -17.40
CA ILE A 42 -14.67 7.29 -18.19
C ILE A 42 -14.95 7.10 -19.68
N LEU A 43 -15.72 6.06 -20.05
CA LEU A 43 -16.08 5.81 -21.45
C LEU A 43 -16.86 6.97 -22.06
N VAL A 44 -17.90 7.46 -21.39
CA VAL A 44 -18.69 8.62 -21.84
C VAL A 44 -17.78 9.84 -22.00
N ARG A 45 -16.94 10.15 -21.00
CA ARG A 45 -16.05 11.30 -21.05
C ARG A 45 -15.02 11.19 -22.18
N SER A 46 -14.49 9.99 -22.44
CA SER A 46 -13.55 9.77 -23.55
C SER A 46 -14.18 9.95 -24.94
N GLN A 47 -15.50 9.77 -25.04
CA GLN A 47 -16.25 10.06 -26.29
C GLN A 47 -16.53 11.55 -26.46
N LEU A 48 -16.72 12.29 -25.36
CA LEU A 48 -17.08 13.71 -25.37
C LEU A 48 -15.87 14.67 -25.40
N SER A 49 -14.70 14.21 -24.99
CA SER A 49 -13.49 15.04 -24.92
C SER A 49 -12.30 14.34 -25.56
N GLU A 50 -11.80 14.92 -26.65
CA GLU A 50 -10.59 14.44 -27.33
C GLU A 50 -9.34 14.66 -26.47
N GLU A 51 -9.25 15.79 -25.77
CA GLU A 51 -8.16 16.10 -24.84
C GLU A 51 -8.05 15.01 -23.76
N TYR A 52 -9.15 14.69 -23.10
CA TYR A 52 -9.20 13.64 -22.08
C TYR A 52 -8.80 12.27 -22.65
N ARG A 53 -9.27 11.94 -23.86
CA ARG A 53 -8.90 10.69 -24.53
C ARG A 53 -7.42 10.62 -24.86
N CYS A 54 -6.82 11.73 -25.30
CA CYS A 54 -5.40 11.80 -25.63
C CYS A 54 -4.54 11.73 -24.36
N GLU A 55 -4.92 12.43 -23.30
CA GLU A 55 -4.22 12.44 -22.01
C GLU A 55 -4.14 11.06 -21.38
N TYR A 56 -5.26 10.29 -21.39
CA TYR A 56 -5.35 8.96 -20.77
C TYR A 56 -5.48 7.83 -21.81
N GLN A 57 -4.88 8.00 -22.97
CA GLN A 57 -5.03 7.08 -24.10
C GLN A 57 -4.71 5.64 -23.75
N ARG A 58 -3.63 5.40 -23.01
CA ARG A 58 -3.17 4.06 -22.63
C ARG A 58 -4.17 3.39 -21.68
N GLU A 59 -4.56 4.09 -20.65
CA GLU A 59 -5.50 3.62 -19.64
C GLU A 59 -6.88 3.34 -20.25
N ILE A 60 -7.39 4.24 -21.07
CA ILE A 60 -8.68 4.10 -21.76
C ILE A 60 -8.64 2.91 -22.72
N SER A 61 -7.56 2.77 -23.51
CA SER A 61 -7.41 1.63 -24.43
C SER A 61 -7.41 0.30 -23.69
N ARG A 62 -6.76 0.24 -22.53
CA ARG A 62 -6.74 -0.96 -21.70
C ARG A 62 -8.11 -1.28 -21.08
N LEU A 63 -8.82 -0.27 -20.60
CA LEU A 63 -10.18 -0.43 -20.06
C LEU A 63 -11.14 -0.94 -21.14
N LEU A 64 -11.05 -0.41 -22.36
CA LEU A 64 -11.83 -0.86 -23.52
C LEU A 64 -11.52 -2.32 -23.85
N ALA A 65 -10.24 -2.70 -23.87
CA ALA A 65 -9.83 -4.08 -24.15
C ALA A 65 -10.31 -5.08 -23.09
N LEU A 66 -10.32 -4.68 -21.82
CA LEU A 66 -10.79 -5.51 -20.71
C LEU A 66 -12.31 -5.54 -20.57
N GLY A 67 -13.02 -4.52 -21.08
CA GLY A 67 -14.46 -4.38 -20.93
C GLY A 67 -14.94 -4.19 -19.48
N ARG A 68 -14.04 -3.84 -18.56
CA ARG A 68 -14.34 -3.69 -17.13
C ARG A 68 -13.37 -2.78 -16.41
N PHE A 69 -13.77 -2.36 -15.21
CA PHE A 69 -12.89 -1.66 -14.27
C PHE A 69 -11.66 -2.50 -13.88
N THR A 70 -10.52 -1.84 -13.80
CA THR A 70 -9.31 -2.37 -13.16
C THR A 70 -8.59 -1.25 -12.40
N VAL A 71 -7.96 -1.58 -11.27
CA VAL A 71 -7.23 -0.60 -10.44
C VAL A 71 -5.99 -0.08 -11.17
N TYR A 72 -5.35 -0.91 -11.97
CA TYR A 72 -4.10 -0.60 -12.69
C TYR A 72 -4.31 -0.63 -14.21
N PRO A 73 -5.03 0.35 -14.80
CA PRO A 73 -5.36 0.32 -16.22
C PRO A 73 -4.14 0.54 -17.15
N SER A 74 -3.07 1.14 -16.66
CA SER A 74 -1.84 1.34 -17.44
C SER A 74 -0.90 0.13 -17.45
N GLN A 75 -1.12 -0.84 -16.58
CA GLN A 75 -0.27 -2.04 -16.46
C GLN A 75 -0.75 -3.20 -17.31
N GLU A 76 0.20 -3.98 -17.79
CA GLU A 76 -0.07 -5.28 -18.39
C GLU A 76 -0.15 -6.36 -17.31
N ASP A 77 -0.96 -7.40 -17.57
CA ASP A 77 -1.05 -8.54 -16.66
C ASP A 77 0.29 -9.27 -16.61
N MET A 78 0.74 -9.56 -15.40
CA MET A 78 1.94 -10.35 -15.18
C MET A 78 1.57 -11.81 -14.97
N THR A 79 2.05 -12.68 -15.86
CA THR A 79 1.99 -14.13 -15.65
C THR A 79 3.25 -14.55 -14.92
N VAL A 80 3.10 -14.94 -13.66
CA VAL A 80 4.22 -15.40 -12.82
C VAL A 80 3.84 -16.72 -12.19
N GLU A 81 4.74 -17.71 -12.30
CA GLU A 81 4.69 -18.91 -11.48
C GLU A 81 5.18 -18.56 -10.07
N VAL A 82 4.43 -18.99 -9.05
CA VAL A 82 4.70 -18.65 -7.66
C VAL A 82 4.98 -19.94 -6.91
N GLU A 83 6.20 -20.09 -6.44
CA GLU A 83 6.55 -21.12 -5.49
C GLU A 83 5.87 -20.81 -4.15
N SER A 84 5.15 -21.78 -3.58
CA SER A 84 4.32 -21.59 -2.41
C SER A 84 4.16 -22.87 -1.61
N GLY A 85 3.81 -22.75 -0.35
CA GLY A 85 3.61 -23.89 0.54
C GLY A 85 2.91 -23.53 1.84
N PHE A 86 2.89 -24.50 2.74
CA PHE A 86 2.35 -24.36 4.09
C PHE A 86 3.41 -24.81 5.08
N ASP A 87 3.70 -23.98 6.07
CA ASP A 87 4.61 -24.30 7.17
C ASP A 87 3.79 -24.90 8.32
N ASP A 88 3.93 -26.21 8.53
CA ASP A 88 3.18 -26.94 9.55
C ASP A 88 3.57 -26.54 10.98
N SER A 89 4.83 -26.12 11.20
CA SER A 89 5.32 -25.71 12.51
C SER A 89 4.76 -24.37 12.94
N LEU A 90 4.68 -23.40 12.03
CA LEU A 90 4.12 -22.08 12.24
C LEU A 90 2.61 -22.04 11.99
N ARG A 91 2.07 -23.03 11.27
CA ARG A 91 0.70 -23.09 10.77
C ARG A 91 0.35 -21.86 9.93
N LEU A 92 1.25 -21.52 9.00
CA LEU A 92 1.13 -20.37 8.11
C LEU A 92 1.32 -20.79 6.66
N PRO A 93 0.49 -20.29 5.71
CA PRO A 93 0.79 -20.38 4.30
C PRO A 93 1.87 -19.36 3.94
N TYR A 94 2.70 -19.70 2.96
CA TYR A 94 3.76 -18.82 2.46
C TYR A 94 3.88 -18.88 0.94
N VAL A 95 4.53 -17.86 0.39
CA VAL A 95 5.08 -17.84 -0.96
C VAL A 95 6.58 -17.55 -0.89
N ILE A 96 7.30 -17.88 -1.95
CA ILE A 96 8.72 -17.51 -2.08
C ILE A 96 8.82 -16.24 -2.93
N HIS A 97 9.33 -15.18 -2.32
CA HIS A 97 9.65 -13.92 -2.98
C HIS A 97 11.16 -13.76 -3.09
N LYS A 98 11.72 -13.85 -4.31
CA LYS A 98 13.18 -13.73 -4.56
C LYS A 98 14.01 -14.60 -3.61
N GLY A 99 13.59 -15.86 -3.42
CA GLY A 99 14.27 -16.81 -2.53
C GLY A 99 13.96 -16.65 -1.03
N LYS A 100 13.09 -15.73 -0.63
CA LYS A 100 12.72 -15.43 0.76
C LYS A 100 11.30 -15.89 1.04
N HIS A 101 11.05 -16.43 2.25
CA HIS A 101 9.68 -16.77 2.67
C HIS A 101 8.89 -15.51 3.01
N LEU A 102 7.74 -15.36 2.37
CA LEU A 102 6.73 -14.35 2.69
C LEU A 102 5.50 -15.07 3.25
N TYR A 103 5.27 -14.96 4.54
CA TYR A 103 4.17 -15.62 5.23
C TYR A 103 2.89 -14.79 5.19
N PHE A 104 1.76 -15.51 5.16
CA PHE A 104 0.42 -14.92 5.13
C PHE A 104 -0.39 -15.31 6.37
N PRO A 105 -1.47 -14.57 6.68
CA PRO A 105 -2.32 -14.87 7.83
C PRO A 105 -2.89 -16.28 7.80
N ARG A 106 -3.00 -16.92 8.99
CA ARG A 106 -3.51 -18.29 9.15
C ARG A 106 -4.86 -18.58 8.49
N LYS A 107 -5.68 -17.56 8.32
CA LYS A 107 -6.99 -17.69 7.66
C LYS A 107 -6.89 -17.85 6.13
N TYR A 108 -5.73 -17.62 5.53
CA TYR A 108 -5.52 -17.79 4.11
C TYR A 108 -5.19 -19.26 3.80
N SER A 109 -5.75 -19.78 2.72
CA SER A 109 -5.20 -20.97 2.08
C SER A 109 -3.94 -20.61 1.29
N VAL A 110 -3.13 -21.59 0.93
CA VAL A 110 -1.98 -21.38 0.03
C VAL A 110 -2.42 -20.72 -1.28
N ALA A 111 -3.52 -21.17 -1.87
CA ALA A 111 -4.06 -20.58 -3.10
C ALA A 111 -4.43 -19.09 -2.92
N GLN A 112 -5.02 -18.73 -1.78
CA GLN A 112 -5.34 -17.33 -1.47
C GLN A 112 -4.07 -16.48 -1.25
N ALA A 113 -3.03 -17.03 -0.64
CA ALA A 113 -1.74 -16.37 -0.50
C ALA A 113 -1.11 -16.09 -1.88
N VAL A 114 -1.13 -17.07 -2.78
CA VAL A 114 -0.64 -16.92 -4.16
C VAL A 114 -1.41 -15.83 -4.92
N VAL A 115 -2.73 -15.80 -4.82
CA VAL A 115 -3.57 -14.77 -5.48
C VAL A 115 -3.26 -13.38 -4.93
N ALA A 116 -3.16 -13.24 -3.61
CA ALA A 116 -2.82 -11.97 -2.97
C ALA A 116 -1.41 -11.50 -3.40
N TYR A 117 -0.42 -12.39 -3.33
CA TYR A 117 0.93 -12.08 -3.74
C TYR A 117 1.03 -11.63 -5.21
N LYS A 118 0.36 -12.33 -6.14
CA LYS A 118 0.29 -11.92 -7.55
C LYS A 118 -0.28 -10.52 -7.72
N GLY A 119 -1.30 -10.16 -6.93
CA GLY A 119 -1.86 -8.80 -6.92
C GLY A 119 -0.84 -7.77 -6.47
N TYR A 120 -0.10 -8.04 -5.41
CA TYR A 120 0.91 -7.12 -4.87
C TYR A 120 2.08 -6.92 -5.83
N ILE A 121 2.70 -8.00 -6.33
CA ILE A 121 3.84 -7.87 -7.26
C ILE A 121 3.43 -7.23 -8.59
N CYS A 122 2.19 -7.40 -9.03
CA CYS A 122 1.65 -6.72 -10.20
C CYS A 122 1.53 -5.21 -9.92
N GLY A 123 0.94 -4.81 -8.79
CA GLY A 123 0.79 -3.42 -8.37
C GLY A 123 2.14 -2.72 -8.21
N ASP A 124 3.03 -3.31 -7.43
CA ASP A 124 4.31 -2.71 -7.05
C ASP A 124 5.43 -2.96 -8.07
N ARG A 125 5.18 -3.79 -9.08
CA ARG A 125 6.17 -4.17 -10.13
C ARG A 125 7.50 -4.69 -9.59
N LEU A 126 7.50 -5.38 -8.46
CA LEU A 126 8.72 -5.84 -7.78
C LEU A 126 9.48 -6.95 -8.52
N LEU A 127 8.83 -7.67 -9.44
CA LEU A 127 9.45 -8.66 -10.31
C LEU A 127 9.53 -8.18 -11.76
N GLY A 128 9.15 -6.93 -12.04
CA GLY A 128 8.85 -6.45 -13.37
C GLY A 128 10.04 -6.12 -14.23
N LYS A 129 9.79 -6.24 -15.51
CA LYS A 129 10.62 -5.65 -16.57
C LYS A 129 9.97 -4.32 -16.96
N GLY A 130 10.72 -3.24 -16.85
CA GLY A 130 10.34 -1.93 -17.35
C GLY A 130 9.63 -1.06 -16.31
N GLU A 131 10.21 0.10 -16.08
CA GLU A 131 9.73 1.15 -15.17
C GLU A 131 8.56 1.94 -15.75
N ASP A 132 8.13 1.62 -16.98
CA ASP A 132 7.14 2.41 -17.68
C ASP A 132 5.72 2.00 -17.26
N PHE A 133 4.97 2.98 -16.76
CA PHE A 133 3.57 2.86 -16.40
C PHE A 133 3.27 1.89 -15.24
N ALA A 134 4.04 1.98 -14.16
CA ALA A 134 3.79 1.31 -12.89
C ALA A 134 3.33 2.34 -11.82
N PRO A 135 2.04 2.67 -11.78
CA PRO A 135 1.55 3.79 -10.95
C PRO A 135 1.71 3.54 -9.45
N HIS A 136 1.80 2.29 -9.00
CA HIS A 136 1.97 1.95 -7.58
C HIS A 136 3.41 1.58 -7.21
N GLN A 137 4.39 1.92 -8.04
CA GLN A 137 5.79 1.62 -7.77
C GLN A 137 6.40 2.62 -6.78
N TYR A 138 6.90 2.12 -5.65
CA TYR A 138 7.47 2.96 -4.58
C TYR A 138 8.85 3.52 -4.91
N GLN A 139 9.65 2.83 -5.68
CA GLN A 139 11.02 3.24 -6.02
C GLN A 139 11.16 3.58 -7.50
N SER A 140 12.11 4.45 -7.82
CA SER A 140 12.59 4.71 -9.18
C SER A 140 14.10 4.85 -9.15
N LYS A 141 14.72 5.05 -10.32
CA LYS A 141 16.17 5.24 -10.42
C LYS A 141 16.68 6.38 -9.53
N ASP A 142 15.91 7.47 -9.43
CA ASP A 142 16.32 8.68 -8.72
C ASP A 142 15.78 8.76 -7.28
N PHE A 143 14.88 7.85 -6.92
CA PHE A 143 14.23 7.79 -5.61
C PHE A 143 14.17 6.33 -5.15
N GLN A 144 15.24 5.81 -4.60
CA GLN A 144 15.34 4.42 -4.17
C GLN A 144 16.02 4.30 -2.81
N VAL A 145 15.89 3.13 -2.20
CA VAL A 145 16.64 2.75 -1.01
C VAL A 145 18.10 2.54 -1.39
N HIS A 146 19.01 3.11 -0.62
CA HIS A 146 20.45 2.93 -0.76
C HIS A 146 21.01 2.08 0.36
N ASP A 147 22.21 1.53 0.15
CA ASP A 147 22.90 0.75 1.15
C ASP A 147 23.14 1.58 2.41
N GLY A 148 22.72 1.04 3.55
CA GLY A 148 22.85 1.70 4.82
C GLY A 148 21.68 2.60 5.25
N ASP A 149 20.67 2.81 4.39
CA ASP A 149 19.48 3.57 4.75
C ASP A 149 18.73 2.94 5.91
N VAL A 150 18.12 3.78 6.74
CA VAL A 150 17.05 3.36 7.64
C VAL A 150 15.72 3.47 6.88
N VAL A 151 15.04 2.35 6.72
CA VAL A 151 13.76 2.27 6.03
C VAL A 151 12.61 2.30 7.02
N VAL A 152 11.57 3.05 6.70
CA VAL A 152 10.32 3.13 7.48
C VAL A 152 9.16 2.76 6.57
N ASP A 153 8.63 1.56 6.71
CA ASP A 153 7.50 1.04 5.95
C ASP A 153 6.21 1.26 6.76
N VAL A 154 5.49 2.32 6.42
CA VAL A 154 4.27 2.74 7.10
C VAL A 154 3.06 2.16 6.38
N GLY A 155 2.32 1.29 7.07
CA GLY A 155 1.29 0.46 6.45
C GLY A 155 1.94 -0.69 5.67
N CYS A 156 2.76 -1.48 6.36
CA CYS A 156 3.57 -2.50 5.70
C CYS A 156 2.79 -3.76 5.31
N ALA A 157 1.58 -3.96 5.81
CA ALA A 157 0.74 -5.14 5.57
C ALA A 157 1.55 -6.46 5.65
N GLU A 158 1.77 -7.15 4.52
CA GLU A 158 2.59 -8.36 4.43
C GLU A 158 4.09 -8.13 4.44
N ALA A 159 4.54 -6.86 4.35
CA ALA A 159 5.94 -6.41 4.27
C ALA A 159 6.69 -6.78 2.98
N LEU A 160 6.00 -6.88 1.85
CA LEU A 160 6.64 -7.21 0.59
C LEU A 160 7.72 -6.18 0.20
N PHE A 161 7.40 -4.87 0.31
CA PHE A 161 8.38 -3.80 0.09
C PHE A 161 9.57 -3.90 1.06
N SER A 162 9.30 -4.08 2.35
CA SER A 162 10.36 -4.25 3.36
C SER A 162 11.26 -5.43 3.05
N LEU A 163 10.69 -6.58 2.67
CA LEU A 163 11.43 -7.79 2.33
C LEU A 163 12.30 -7.60 1.07
N ASP A 164 11.87 -6.74 0.16
CA ASP A 164 12.62 -6.43 -1.07
C ASP A 164 13.89 -5.63 -0.78
N VAL A 165 13.86 -4.73 0.21
CA VAL A 165 14.97 -3.82 0.53
C VAL A 165 15.75 -4.18 1.80
N ILE A 166 15.34 -5.22 2.54
CA ILE A 166 15.89 -5.55 3.87
C ILE A 166 17.40 -5.79 3.86
N GLU A 167 17.96 -6.29 2.77
CA GLU A 167 19.37 -6.60 2.69
C GLU A 167 20.21 -5.33 2.55
N GLN A 168 19.73 -4.34 1.80
CA GLN A 168 20.36 -3.04 1.60
C GLN A 168 20.24 -2.14 2.84
N ALA A 169 19.09 -2.17 3.48
CA ALA A 169 18.82 -1.34 4.65
C ALA A 169 19.73 -1.70 5.85
N SER A 170 20.17 -0.69 6.57
CA SER A 170 20.81 -0.86 7.88
C SER A 170 19.78 -1.25 8.94
N LYS A 171 18.55 -0.73 8.83
CA LYS A 171 17.44 -1.00 9.72
C LYS A 171 16.11 -0.79 8.99
N VAL A 172 15.09 -1.57 9.34
CA VAL A 172 13.74 -1.44 8.80
C VAL A 172 12.72 -1.38 9.93
N TYR A 173 11.98 -0.28 10.00
CA TYR A 173 10.80 -0.15 10.84
C TYR A 173 9.58 -0.55 10.03
N LEU A 174 8.84 -1.55 10.53
CA LEU A 174 7.60 -2.03 9.94
C LEU A 174 6.44 -1.62 10.83
N ILE A 175 5.58 -0.75 10.32
CA ILE A 175 4.47 -0.22 11.10
C ILE A 175 3.16 -0.72 10.51
N GLU A 176 2.45 -1.55 11.27
CA GLU A 176 1.17 -2.11 10.87
C GLU A 176 0.24 -2.20 12.07
N ARG A 177 -0.97 -1.66 11.90
CA ARG A 177 -1.98 -1.64 12.95
C ARG A 177 -2.73 -2.95 13.07
N ASP A 178 -3.04 -3.61 11.94
CA ASP A 178 -3.88 -4.80 11.92
C ASP A 178 -3.11 -6.01 12.49
N GLY A 179 -3.57 -6.48 13.64
CA GLY A 179 -2.97 -7.61 14.34
C GLY A 179 -2.97 -8.94 13.56
N ILE A 180 -3.72 -9.03 12.46
CA ILE A 180 -3.73 -10.20 11.60
C ILE A 180 -2.34 -10.46 10.98
N TRP A 181 -1.59 -9.38 10.72
CA TRP A 181 -0.27 -9.43 10.12
C TRP A 181 0.85 -9.72 11.12
N LYS A 182 0.61 -9.59 12.43
CA LYS A 182 1.67 -9.74 13.44
C LYS A 182 2.43 -11.05 13.32
N THR A 183 1.72 -12.19 13.32
CA THR A 183 2.37 -13.50 13.26
C THR A 183 3.07 -13.75 11.92
N PRO A 184 2.44 -13.49 10.76
CA PRO A 184 3.11 -13.54 9.46
C PRO A 184 4.37 -12.68 9.38
N LEU A 185 4.30 -11.42 9.81
CA LEU A 185 5.43 -10.48 9.78
C LEU A 185 6.61 -10.98 10.63
N LEU A 186 6.34 -11.44 11.85
CA LEU A 186 7.39 -11.99 12.71
C LEU A 186 8.04 -13.23 12.09
N ALA A 187 7.27 -14.08 11.41
CA ALA A 187 7.80 -15.25 10.70
C ALA A 187 8.63 -14.84 9.47
N THR A 188 8.12 -13.95 8.64
CA THR A 188 8.82 -13.42 7.46
C THR A 188 10.15 -12.77 7.83
N LEU A 189 10.17 -12.02 8.93
CA LEU A 189 11.32 -11.23 9.36
C LEU A 189 12.24 -11.95 10.33
N ALA A 190 11.94 -13.19 10.73
CA ALA A 190 12.77 -13.95 11.67
C ALA A 190 14.25 -14.04 11.27
N PRO A 191 14.62 -14.19 9.97
CA PRO A 191 16.02 -14.16 9.54
C PRO A 191 16.70 -12.78 9.70
N TYR A 192 15.91 -11.71 9.83
CA TYR A 192 16.35 -10.30 9.84
C TYR A 192 16.06 -9.58 11.17
N LYS A 193 15.87 -10.35 12.25
CA LYS A 193 15.49 -9.83 13.58
C LYS A 193 16.41 -8.74 14.13
N ASP A 194 17.67 -8.73 13.70
CA ASP A 194 18.67 -7.74 14.14
C ASP A 194 18.54 -6.39 13.40
N LYS A 195 17.84 -6.37 12.26
CA LYS A 195 17.58 -5.17 11.46
C LYS A 195 16.11 -4.75 11.50
N ALA A 196 15.16 -5.67 11.67
CA ALA A 196 13.74 -5.42 11.56
C ALA A 196 13.10 -5.09 12.91
N VAL A 197 12.41 -3.96 12.97
CA VAL A 197 11.67 -3.48 14.14
C VAL A 197 10.18 -3.40 13.82
N PHE A 198 9.39 -4.34 14.35
CA PHE A 198 7.95 -4.34 14.14
C PHE A 198 7.23 -3.47 15.18
N VAL A 199 6.43 -2.52 14.70
CA VAL A 199 5.63 -1.58 15.52
C VAL A 199 4.15 -1.80 15.24
N GLN A 200 3.46 -2.51 16.15
CA GLN A 200 2.02 -2.75 16.01
C GLN A 200 1.21 -1.55 16.51
N LYS A 201 1.19 -0.47 15.73
CA LYS A 201 0.47 0.76 16.04
C LYS A 201 -0.07 1.43 14.77
N LEU A 202 -1.06 2.29 14.92
CA LEU A 202 -1.47 3.23 13.90
C LEU A 202 -0.50 4.42 13.88
N VAL A 203 -0.05 4.85 12.71
CA VAL A 203 0.69 6.11 12.59
C VAL A 203 -0.28 7.29 12.70
N SER A 204 0.07 8.27 13.53
CA SER A 204 -0.76 9.45 13.84
C SER A 204 0.10 10.66 14.15
N ASP A 205 -0.53 11.78 14.41
CA ASP A 205 0.09 13.03 14.89
C ASP A 205 0.48 12.99 16.38
N LYS A 206 0.02 11.98 17.13
CA LYS A 206 0.24 11.85 18.58
C LYS A 206 0.58 10.42 18.99
N ASP A 207 1.46 10.31 19.97
CA ASP A 207 1.78 9.04 20.61
C ASP A 207 0.70 8.66 21.62
N SER A 208 0.35 7.38 21.64
CA SER A 208 -0.52 6.75 22.63
C SER A 208 -0.22 5.26 22.76
N ARG A 209 -1.03 4.54 23.51
CA ARG A 209 -0.92 3.08 23.59
C ARG A 209 -1.09 2.42 22.20
N THR A 210 -1.94 2.98 21.33
CA THR A 210 -2.32 2.39 20.03
C THR A 210 -1.82 3.19 18.83
N THR A 211 -1.23 4.36 19.04
CA THR A 211 -0.71 5.25 17.99
C THR A 211 0.76 5.58 18.22
N VAL A 212 1.46 5.91 17.14
CA VAL A 212 2.84 6.39 17.14
C VAL A 212 2.99 7.53 16.13
N SER A 213 3.73 8.58 16.50
CA SER A 213 4.13 9.63 15.57
C SER A 213 5.50 9.31 14.97
N LEU A 214 5.66 9.55 13.67
CA LEU A 214 6.95 9.31 13.01
C LEU A 214 8.08 10.19 13.59
N PRO A 215 7.87 11.48 13.90
CA PRO A 215 8.91 12.28 14.57
C PRO A 215 9.40 11.67 15.89
N SER A 216 8.50 11.07 16.67
CA SER A 216 8.87 10.41 17.92
C SER A 216 9.65 9.12 17.69
N LEU A 217 9.21 8.30 16.73
CA LEU A 217 9.86 7.04 16.36
C LEU A 217 11.28 7.28 15.85
N LEU A 218 11.49 8.36 15.08
CA LEU A 218 12.73 8.65 14.37
C LEU A 218 13.76 9.45 15.19
N LYS A 219 13.46 9.80 16.43
CA LYS A 219 14.39 10.55 17.30
C LYS A 219 15.76 9.89 17.46
N CYS A 220 15.80 8.56 17.49
CA CYS A 220 17.04 7.79 17.65
C CYS A 220 17.81 7.60 16.34
N GLU A 221 17.25 8.01 15.20
CA GLU A 221 17.86 7.86 13.87
C GLU A 221 18.36 9.19 13.30
N SER A 222 18.83 10.09 14.16
CA SER A 222 19.11 11.49 13.79
C SER A 222 20.18 11.70 12.72
N SER A 223 21.09 10.75 12.52
CA SER A 223 22.22 10.87 11.59
C SER A 223 22.14 9.95 10.36
N SER A 224 21.23 8.99 10.34
CA SER A 224 21.16 8.01 9.25
C SER A 224 20.28 8.52 8.10
N PRO A 225 20.65 8.30 6.83
CA PRO A 225 19.72 8.55 5.72
C PRO A 225 18.42 7.77 5.91
N LEU A 226 17.29 8.35 5.50
CA LEU A 226 15.96 7.75 5.67
C LEU A 226 15.28 7.52 4.34
N PHE A 227 14.68 6.37 4.20
CA PHE A 227 13.65 6.13 3.19
C PHE A 227 12.32 5.81 3.89
N ILE A 228 11.29 6.62 3.63
CA ILE A 228 9.97 6.48 4.26
C ILE A 228 8.93 6.14 3.20
N LYS A 229 8.43 4.91 3.19
CA LYS A 229 7.27 4.51 2.38
C LYS A 229 6.00 4.70 3.20
N MET A 230 4.95 5.26 2.58
CA MET A 230 3.62 5.39 3.21
C MET A 230 2.51 4.91 2.28
N ASP A 231 1.72 3.95 2.80
CA ASP A 231 0.48 3.47 2.21
C ASP A 231 -0.50 3.20 3.35
N ILE A 232 -1.25 4.24 3.76
CA ILE A 232 -2.04 4.28 4.98
C ILE A 232 -3.47 4.77 4.78
N GLU A 233 -4.01 4.40 3.62
CA GLU A 233 -5.45 4.52 3.33
C GLU A 233 -5.99 5.96 3.39
N GLY A 234 -5.20 6.95 2.91
CA GLY A 234 -5.58 8.37 2.79
C GLY A 234 -5.18 9.24 3.98
N TYR A 235 -4.37 8.71 4.91
CA TYR A 235 -3.80 9.49 6.01
C TYR A 235 -2.43 10.10 5.68
N GLU A 236 -1.87 9.84 4.50
CA GLU A 236 -0.55 10.26 4.07
C GLU A 236 -0.36 11.79 4.20
N PRO A 237 -1.26 12.68 3.70
CA PRO A 237 -1.08 14.10 3.82
C PRO A 237 -1.06 14.58 5.28
N LYS A 238 -1.84 13.94 6.15
CA LYS A 238 -1.87 14.27 7.57
C LYS A 238 -0.56 13.92 8.26
N VAL A 239 -0.01 12.74 7.96
CA VAL A 239 1.25 12.27 8.52
C VAL A 239 2.41 13.13 8.01
N VAL A 240 2.47 13.44 6.71
CA VAL A 240 3.51 14.30 6.13
C VAL A 240 3.51 15.70 6.77
N ARG A 241 2.34 16.28 7.07
CA ARG A 241 2.27 17.55 7.81
C ARG A 241 2.98 17.49 9.16
N THR A 242 2.91 16.37 9.87
CA THR A 242 3.61 16.21 11.15
C THR A 242 5.13 16.10 10.99
N LEU A 243 5.58 15.68 9.81
CA LEU A 243 7.01 15.57 9.49
C LEU A 243 7.63 16.89 9.01
N LEU A 244 6.87 17.92 8.64
CA LEU A 244 7.40 19.15 8.06
C LEU A 244 8.56 19.79 8.85
N PRO A 245 8.55 19.84 10.19
CA PRO A 245 9.70 20.34 10.95
C PRO A 245 10.95 19.49 10.69
N LEU A 246 10.83 18.16 10.76
CA LEU A 246 11.93 17.23 10.50
C LEU A 246 12.46 17.36 9.07
N LEU A 247 11.56 17.46 8.08
CA LEU A 247 11.91 17.58 6.67
C LEU A 247 12.66 18.89 6.34
N ARG A 248 12.42 19.97 7.10
CA ARG A 248 13.13 21.25 6.93
C ARG A 248 14.53 21.24 7.53
N GLU A 249 14.71 20.50 8.62
CA GLU A 249 15.93 20.57 9.44
C GLU A 249 16.92 19.47 9.11
N ARG A 250 16.45 18.38 8.45
CA ARG A 250 17.25 17.18 8.24
C ARG A 250 17.46 16.89 6.76
N GLU A 251 18.71 16.65 6.38
CA GLU A 251 19.11 16.15 5.07
C GLU A 251 19.06 14.62 5.01
N GLY A 252 19.14 14.08 3.80
CA GLY A 252 19.20 12.63 3.59
C GLY A 252 17.86 11.93 3.77
N ILE A 253 16.73 12.58 3.42
CA ILE A 253 15.41 11.97 3.51
C ILE A 253 14.80 11.80 2.12
N THR A 254 14.36 10.58 1.85
CA THR A 254 13.51 10.23 0.71
C THR A 254 12.17 9.69 1.21
N LEU A 255 11.07 10.16 0.62
CA LEU A 255 9.71 9.69 0.90
C LEU A 255 9.09 9.10 -0.35
N SER A 256 8.24 8.10 -0.17
CA SER A 256 7.40 7.51 -1.21
C SER A 256 5.99 7.33 -0.64
N CYS A 257 5.04 8.14 -1.09
CA CYS A 257 3.71 8.22 -0.51
C CYS A 257 2.64 7.88 -1.54
N CYS A 258 1.68 7.03 -1.17
CA CYS A 258 0.49 6.80 -1.97
C CYS A 258 -0.37 8.07 -2.07
N THR A 259 -0.96 8.29 -3.26
CA THR A 259 -1.70 9.52 -3.59
C THR A 259 -3.10 9.24 -4.14
N TYR A 260 -3.53 7.99 -4.12
CA TYR A 260 -4.71 7.53 -4.85
C TYR A 260 -5.95 7.31 -3.97
N HIS A 261 -5.82 7.37 -2.66
CA HIS A 261 -6.93 7.06 -1.75
C HIS A 261 -8.05 8.11 -1.83
N ASN A 262 -7.68 9.40 -1.86
CA ASN A 262 -8.62 10.50 -2.07
C ASN A 262 -8.20 11.36 -3.27
N ASN A 263 -9.14 12.06 -3.88
CA ASN A 263 -8.87 12.91 -5.06
C ASN A 263 -7.88 14.05 -4.78
N GLU A 264 -7.83 14.54 -3.52
CA GLU A 264 -7.00 15.67 -3.09
C GLU A 264 -5.57 15.27 -2.69
N ASP A 265 -5.30 13.96 -2.49
CA ASP A 265 -4.05 13.50 -1.87
C ASP A 265 -2.83 13.90 -2.69
N ALA A 266 -2.87 13.73 -4.02
CA ALA A 266 -1.77 14.06 -4.92
C ALA A 266 -1.39 15.55 -4.83
N ALA A 267 -2.37 16.45 -5.01
CA ALA A 267 -2.14 17.89 -4.98
C ALA A 267 -1.69 18.37 -3.59
N THR A 268 -2.24 17.77 -2.54
CA THR A 268 -1.88 18.13 -1.16
C THR A 268 -0.44 17.72 -0.84
N LEU A 269 -0.02 16.51 -1.20
CA LEU A 269 1.33 16.02 -0.95
C LEU A 269 2.36 16.79 -1.79
N GLU A 270 2.06 17.08 -3.05
CA GLU A 270 2.89 17.93 -3.91
C GLU A 270 3.17 19.29 -3.27
N GLN A 271 2.12 19.99 -2.81
CA GLN A 271 2.26 21.28 -2.13
C GLN A 271 3.11 21.18 -0.86
N LEU A 272 2.95 20.11 -0.06
CA LEU A 272 3.72 19.91 1.16
C LEU A 272 5.21 19.71 0.85
N PHE A 273 5.56 18.97 -0.19
CA PHE A 273 6.95 18.78 -0.60
C PHE A 273 7.57 20.04 -1.22
N GLN A 274 6.80 20.80 -1.98
CA GLN A 274 7.21 22.12 -2.47
C GLN A 274 7.53 23.10 -1.33
N GLN A 275 6.73 23.11 -0.25
CA GLN A 275 6.94 23.97 0.93
C GLN A 275 8.26 23.72 1.65
N VAL A 276 8.82 22.53 1.53
CA VAL A 276 10.11 22.15 2.15
C VAL A 276 11.26 22.11 1.14
N GLY A 277 11.01 22.48 -0.13
CA GLY A 277 12.04 22.54 -1.16
C GLY A 277 12.54 21.16 -1.64
N TYR A 278 11.74 20.11 -1.47
CA TYR A 278 12.09 18.78 -1.96
C TYR A 278 11.89 18.69 -3.48
N ARG A 279 12.83 18.04 -4.18
CA ARG A 279 12.56 17.53 -5.53
C ARG A 279 11.55 16.40 -5.42
N TYR A 280 10.67 16.29 -6.39
CA TYR A 280 9.65 15.22 -6.40
C TYR A 280 9.32 14.78 -7.82
N GLU A 281 8.73 13.60 -7.92
CA GLU A 281 8.13 13.06 -9.14
C GLU A 281 6.90 12.22 -8.79
N PHE A 282 5.97 12.12 -9.71
CA PHE A 282 4.91 11.12 -9.66
C PHE A 282 5.33 9.84 -10.37
N SER A 283 4.83 8.71 -9.90
CA SER A 283 4.94 7.44 -10.63
C SER A 283 4.25 7.54 -11.99
N LYS A 284 4.76 6.82 -12.97
CA LYS A 284 4.22 6.83 -14.33
C LYS A 284 2.94 5.99 -14.43
N GLY A 285 1.97 6.50 -15.20
CA GLY A 285 0.64 5.92 -15.35
C GLY A 285 -0.30 6.31 -14.23
N TYR A 286 -1.54 5.85 -14.34
CA TYR A 286 -2.61 6.24 -13.44
C TYR A 286 -3.31 5.03 -12.84
N MET A 287 -3.89 5.24 -11.66
CA MET A 287 -4.74 4.29 -10.95
C MET A 287 -6.20 4.69 -11.02
N LEU A 288 -7.09 3.70 -10.94
CA LEU A 288 -8.50 3.90 -10.70
C LEU A 288 -8.84 3.37 -9.32
N PHE A 289 -9.32 4.25 -8.45
CA PHE A 289 -9.68 3.89 -7.09
C PHE A 289 -11.08 4.38 -6.76
N ALA A 290 -11.98 3.45 -6.42
CA ALA A 290 -13.40 3.72 -6.19
C ALA A 290 -13.89 3.06 -4.90
N ARG A 291 -13.07 3.07 -3.85
CA ARG A 291 -13.36 2.33 -2.61
C ARG A 291 -13.98 3.20 -1.52
N TYR A 292 -13.44 4.40 -1.30
CA TYR A 292 -13.81 5.23 -0.15
C TYR A 292 -14.66 6.43 -0.52
N ASP A 293 -14.31 7.15 -1.58
CA ASP A 293 -15.02 8.33 -2.06
C ASP A 293 -16.05 8.01 -3.16
N GLN A 294 -16.89 8.97 -3.47
CA GLN A 294 -17.80 8.86 -4.60
C GLN A 294 -17.01 8.94 -5.90
N PRO A 295 -17.40 8.18 -6.96
CA PRO A 295 -16.81 8.34 -8.27
C PRO A 295 -16.99 9.77 -8.76
N ALA A 296 -15.89 10.50 -8.87
CA ALA A 296 -15.86 11.89 -9.32
C ALA A 296 -14.62 12.12 -10.19
N ALA A 297 -14.73 13.02 -11.17
CA ALA A 297 -13.58 13.44 -11.96
C ALA A 297 -12.60 14.27 -11.09
N PRO A 298 -11.29 14.16 -11.30
CA PRO A 298 -10.65 13.24 -12.26
C PRO A 298 -10.72 11.79 -11.76
N TYR A 299 -11.11 10.86 -12.65
CA TYR A 299 -11.20 9.43 -12.27
C TYR A 299 -9.82 8.78 -12.21
N PHE A 300 -8.88 9.24 -13.05
CA PHE A 300 -7.49 8.78 -13.06
C PHE A 300 -6.70 9.53 -11.99
N ARG A 301 -6.00 8.78 -11.15
CA ARG A 301 -5.21 9.29 -10.02
C ARG A 301 -3.75 8.88 -10.17
N HIS A 302 -2.84 9.78 -9.82
CA HIS A 302 -1.45 9.37 -9.59
C HIS A 302 -1.39 8.33 -8.48
N GLY A 303 -0.54 7.31 -8.62
CA GLY A 303 -0.45 6.24 -7.64
C GLY A 303 0.46 6.59 -6.47
N VAL A 304 1.66 7.07 -6.79
CA VAL A 304 2.69 7.38 -5.81
C VAL A 304 3.37 8.70 -6.14
N ILE A 305 3.65 9.53 -5.15
CA ILE A 305 4.58 10.64 -5.21
C ILE A 305 5.85 10.29 -4.45
N ARG A 306 7.00 10.49 -5.08
CA ARG A 306 8.31 10.34 -4.46
C ARG A 306 8.93 11.72 -4.27
N ALA A 307 9.52 11.97 -3.13
CA ALA A 307 10.13 13.25 -2.81
C ALA A 307 11.45 13.07 -2.05
N SER A 308 12.44 13.90 -2.30
CA SER A 308 13.76 13.78 -1.65
C SER A 308 14.48 15.12 -1.55
N ASN A 309 15.26 15.29 -0.49
CA ASN A 309 16.25 16.34 -0.38
C ASN A 309 17.69 15.82 -0.53
N VAL A 310 17.85 14.55 -0.92
CA VAL A 310 19.18 14.00 -1.25
C VAL A 310 19.66 14.62 -2.55
N THR A 311 20.79 15.30 -2.50
CA THR A 311 21.52 15.79 -3.69
C THR A 311 22.38 14.66 -4.22
N HIS A 312 22.12 14.19 -5.43
CA HIS A 312 23.06 13.31 -6.12
C HIS A 312 24.23 14.15 -6.61
N SER A 313 25.41 13.92 -6.03
CA SER A 313 26.68 14.44 -6.53
C SER A 313 27.14 13.69 -7.78
#